data_e516788fb2c2500f01bed259ae13fc10
#
_entry.id   e516788fb2c2500f01bed259ae13fc10
#
_cell.length_a   1.000
_cell.length_b   1.000
_cell.length_c   1.000
_cell.angle_alpha   90.00
_cell.angle_beta   90.00
_cell.angle_gamma   90.00
#
_symmetry.space_group_name_H-M   'P 1'
#
loop_
_entity.id
_entity.type
_entity.pdbx_description
1 polymer ?
#
loop_
_entity_poly.entity_id
_entity_poly.type
_entity_poly.pdbx_seq_one_letter_code
_entity_poly.pdbx_strand_id
1 'polypeptide(L)'
;MSGKMYKKDKDGIAPREAEFCRAVARGENQSAAYRRIWDAESAKAKSVHTASSRLMRRAEIRLRISQLQANMQAQFVNKTVSKAIEDKELVLSKLRAIINEEITVKSEVIRSLELLGKTQALFSDSLVTKEADSSSDDIAGQINAILEQINRDPAADAEAGPDDGLIH
;
A
#
# COMPACT_ATOMS: atom_id res chain seq x y z
N MET A 1 -21.11 23.13 -32.97
CA MET A 1 -20.93 22.22 -31.83
C MET A 1 -19.87 22.82 -30.94
N SER A 2 -20.28 23.44 -29.81
CA SER A 2 -19.38 24.19 -28.93
C SER A 2 -18.53 23.22 -28.12
N GLY A 3 -17.23 23.13 -28.41
CA GLY A 3 -16.28 22.33 -27.66
C GLY A 3 -16.14 22.93 -26.24
N LYS A 4 -16.80 22.35 -25.26
CA LYS A 4 -16.55 22.68 -23.86
C LYS A 4 -15.07 22.42 -23.58
N MET A 5 -14.29 23.49 -23.47
CA MET A 5 -12.91 23.49 -23.03
C MET A 5 -12.89 23.05 -21.57
N TYR A 6 -12.71 21.74 -21.32
CA TYR A 6 -12.62 21.22 -19.96
C TYR A 6 -11.30 21.71 -19.34
N LYS A 7 -11.42 22.53 -18.29
CA LYS A 7 -10.25 22.94 -17.50
C LYS A 7 -9.54 21.71 -16.97
N LYS A 8 -8.28 21.55 -17.34
CA LYS A 8 -7.41 20.52 -16.77
C LYS A 8 -7.16 20.83 -15.31
N ASP A 9 -6.98 19.79 -14.48
CA ASP A 9 -6.59 19.96 -13.08
C ASP A 9 -5.12 20.40 -12.94
N LYS A 10 -4.64 20.50 -11.68
CA LYS A 10 -3.26 20.90 -11.37
C LYS A 10 -2.22 19.96 -11.99
N ASP A 11 -2.59 18.70 -12.24
CA ASP A 11 -1.75 17.66 -12.79
C ASP A 11 -1.85 17.60 -14.35
N GLY A 12 -2.55 18.55 -14.96
CA GLY A 12 -2.75 18.61 -16.40
C GLY A 12 -3.72 17.56 -16.95
N ILE A 13 -4.51 16.91 -16.08
CA ILE A 13 -5.43 15.82 -16.39
C ILE A 13 -6.84 16.39 -16.64
N ALA A 14 -7.48 15.98 -17.73
CA ALA A 14 -8.85 16.37 -18.02
C ALA A 14 -9.86 15.61 -17.10
N PRO A 15 -11.05 16.17 -16.81
CA PRO A 15 -12.03 15.52 -15.94
C PRO A 15 -12.39 14.08 -16.33
N ARG A 16 -12.55 13.78 -17.61
CA ARG A 16 -12.79 12.41 -18.10
C ARG A 16 -11.59 11.49 -17.87
N GLU A 17 -10.38 12.01 -18.05
CA GLU A 17 -9.15 11.26 -17.75
C GLU A 17 -8.99 10.99 -16.25
N ALA A 18 -9.36 11.94 -15.38
CA ALA A 18 -9.37 11.76 -13.94
C ALA A 18 -10.39 10.70 -13.51
N GLU A 19 -11.55 10.65 -14.15
CA GLU A 19 -12.54 9.60 -13.92
C GLU A 19 -12.03 8.23 -14.36
N PHE A 20 -11.37 8.17 -15.52
CA PHE A 20 -10.70 6.95 -15.99
C PHE A 20 -9.65 6.46 -15.01
N CYS A 21 -8.79 7.34 -14.48
CA CYS A 21 -7.82 6.97 -13.47
C CYS A 21 -8.48 6.37 -12.22
N ARG A 22 -9.59 6.97 -11.75
CA ARG A 22 -10.35 6.43 -10.61
C ARG A 22 -10.97 5.07 -10.88
N ALA A 23 -11.49 4.84 -12.09
CA ALA A 23 -12.07 3.56 -12.49
C ALA A 23 -11.02 2.46 -12.54
N VAL A 24 -9.89 2.72 -13.20
CA VAL A 24 -8.78 1.76 -13.31
C VAL A 24 -8.13 1.50 -11.94
N ALA A 25 -7.97 2.54 -11.10
CA ALA A 25 -7.42 2.38 -9.75
C ALA A 25 -8.27 1.44 -8.88
N ARG A 26 -9.61 1.40 -9.09
CA ARG A 26 -10.54 0.46 -8.43
C ARG A 26 -10.54 -0.95 -9.03
N GLY A 27 -9.73 -1.21 -10.05
CA GLY A 27 -9.62 -2.52 -10.70
C GLY A 27 -10.54 -2.71 -11.92
N GLU A 28 -11.22 -1.66 -12.40
CA GLU A 28 -12.00 -1.76 -13.62
C GLU A 28 -11.07 -1.98 -14.84
N ASN A 29 -11.49 -2.84 -15.77
CA ASN A 29 -10.73 -3.06 -16.99
C ASN A 29 -10.62 -1.75 -17.80
N GLN A 30 -9.41 -1.42 -18.26
CA GLN A 30 -9.12 -0.19 -18.97
C GLN A 30 -10.02 0.05 -20.20
N SER A 31 -10.36 -0.99 -20.96
CA SER A 31 -11.22 -0.87 -22.14
C SER A 31 -12.69 -0.66 -21.76
N ALA A 32 -13.14 -1.27 -20.67
CA ALA A 32 -14.49 -1.08 -20.12
C ALA A 32 -14.65 0.34 -19.58
N ALA A 33 -13.70 0.80 -18.75
CA ALA A 33 -13.66 2.16 -18.25
C ALA A 33 -13.66 3.20 -19.38
N TYR A 34 -12.86 2.97 -20.42
CA TYR A 34 -12.82 3.86 -21.58
C TYR A 34 -14.17 3.94 -22.28
N ARG A 35 -14.83 2.80 -22.56
CA ARG A 35 -16.14 2.76 -23.22
C ARG A 35 -17.18 3.57 -22.46
N ARG A 36 -17.28 3.35 -21.16
CA ARG A 36 -18.25 4.01 -20.31
C ARG A 36 -18.02 5.53 -20.23
N ILE A 37 -16.77 5.97 -20.07
CA ILE A 37 -16.45 7.38 -19.81
C ILE A 37 -16.48 8.23 -21.09
N TRP A 38 -16.15 7.63 -22.23
CA TRP A 38 -16.17 8.32 -23.54
C TRP A 38 -17.41 8.03 -24.37
N ASP A 39 -18.42 7.36 -23.81
CA ASP A 39 -19.66 6.97 -24.52
C ASP A 39 -19.34 6.19 -25.83
N ALA A 40 -18.32 5.33 -25.76
CA ALA A 40 -17.79 4.62 -26.93
C ALA A 40 -18.31 3.17 -27.02
N GLU A 41 -19.55 2.92 -26.61
CA GLU A 41 -20.13 1.56 -26.60
C GLU A 41 -20.24 0.96 -28.00
N SER A 42 -20.60 1.75 -28.99
CA SER A 42 -20.71 1.33 -30.39
C SER A 42 -19.35 1.21 -31.11
N ALA A 43 -18.25 1.63 -30.49
CA ALA A 43 -16.92 1.60 -31.11
C ALA A 43 -16.36 0.18 -31.19
N LYS A 44 -15.61 -0.11 -32.26
CA LYS A 44 -14.94 -1.40 -32.47
C LYS A 44 -14.00 -1.71 -31.30
N ALA A 45 -14.00 -2.95 -30.81
CA ALA A 45 -13.18 -3.38 -29.66
C ALA A 45 -11.69 -3.04 -29.84
N LYS A 46 -11.14 -3.22 -31.04
CA LYS A 46 -9.74 -2.89 -31.36
C LYS A 46 -9.44 -1.39 -31.20
N SER A 47 -10.36 -0.52 -31.62
CA SER A 47 -10.20 0.94 -31.50
C SER A 47 -10.20 1.38 -30.04
N VAL A 48 -11.15 0.84 -29.23
CA VAL A 48 -11.23 1.11 -27.80
C VAL A 48 -9.98 0.62 -27.08
N HIS A 49 -9.51 -0.58 -27.38
CA HIS A 49 -8.29 -1.14 -26.77
C HIS A 49 -7.06 -0.26 -27.11
N THR A 50 -6.92 0.16 -28.37
CA THR A 50 -5.81 1.02 -28.78
C THR A 50 -5.87 2.38 -28.09
N ALA A 51 -7.06 2.99 -27.97
CA ALA A 51 -7.23 4.28 -27.32
C ALA A 51 -6.96 4.21 -25.81
N SER A 52 -7.53 3.21 -25.12
CA SER A 52 -7.30 3.01 -23.68
C SER A 52 -5.83 2.70 -23.38
N SER A 53 -5.17 1.85 -24.19
CA SER A 53 -3.74 1.55 -24.04
C SER A 53 -2.85 2.77 -24.29
N ARG A 54 -3.20 3.63 -25.25
CA ARG A 54 -2.48 4.89 -25.49
C ARG A 54 -2.61 5.83 -24.30
N LEU A 55 -3.79 5.89 -23.68
CA LEU A 55 -4.02 6.69 -22.49
C LEU A 55 -3.19 6.15 -21.32
N MET A 56 -3.17 4.85 -21.10
CA MET A 56 -2.38 4.18 -20.04
C MET A 56 -0.86 4.35 -20.20
N ARG A 57 -0.36 4.62 -21.41
CA ARG A 57 1.08 4.86 -21.62
C ARG A 57 1.53 6.25 -21.17
N ARG A 58 0.62 7.19 -21.00
CA ARG A 58 0.96 8.55 -20.54
C ARG A 58 1.44 8.51 -19.10
N ALA A 59 2.57 9.18 -18.83
CA ALA A 59 3.23 9.16 -17.53
C ALA A 59 2.33 9.74 -16.41
N GLU A 60 1.65 10.85 -16.69
CA GLU A 60 0.73 11.51 -15.78
C GLU A 60 -0.46 10.64 -15.40
N ILE A 61 -0.99 9.85 -16.33
CA ILE A 61 -2.09 8.91 -16.07
C ILE A 61 -1.62 7.76 -15.16
N ARG A 62 -0.47 7.18 -15.46
CA ARG A 62 0.10 6.11 -14.63
C ARG A 62 0.40 6.58 -13.22
N LEU A 63 1.01 7.76 -13.11
CA LEU A 63 1.31 8.36 -11.81
C LEU A 63 0.04 8.58 -11.00
N ARG A 64 -0.99 9.12 -11.62
CA ARG A 64 -2.28 9.37 -10.96
C ARG A 64 -2.95 8.08 -10.49
N ILE A 65 -2.94 7.03 -11.32
CA ILE A 65 -3.47 5.71 -10.95
C ILE A 65 -2.70 5.14 -9.75
N SER A 66 -1.37 5.17 -9.78
CA SER A 66 -0.53 4.70 -8.68
C SER A 66 -0.80 5.45 -7.36
N GLN A 67 -0.92 6.79 -7.40
CA GLN A 67 -1.29 7.60 -6.24
C GLN A 67 -2.67 7.22 -5.67
N LEU A 68 -3.65 7.02 -6.55
CA LEU A 68 -4.99 6.61 -6.12
C LEU A 68 -4.98 5.23 -5.47
N GLN A 69 -4.25 4.27 -6.05
CA GLN A 69 -4.09 2.93 -5.49
C GLN A 69 -3.40 2.96 -4.12
N ALA A 70 -2.31 3.74 -4.00
CA ALA A 70 -1.61 3.92 -2.73
C ALA A 70 -2.52 4.54 -1.65
N ASN A 71 -3.30 5.56 -2.01
CA ASN A 71 -4.26 6.17 -1.08
C ASN A 71 -5.37 5.21 -0.64
N MET A 72 -5.89 4.40 -1.58
CA MET A 72 -6.90 3.38 -1.25
C MET A 72 -6.33 2.31 -0.31
N GLN A 73 -5.10 1.87 -0.58
CA GLN A 73 -4.39 0.90 0.28
C GLN A 73 -4.17 1.47 1.68
N ALA A 74 -3.69 2.71 1.79
CA ALA A 74 -3.49 3.38 3.07
C ALA A 74 -4.80 3.52 3.87
N GLN A 75 -5.90 3.89 3.20
CA GLN A 75 -7.22 3.98 3.84
C GLN A 75 -7.71 2.60 4.32
N PHE A 76 -7.50 1.55 3.52
CA PHE A 76 -7.85 0.19 3.92
C PHE A 76 -7.07 -0.26 5.16
N VAL A 77 -5.74 -0.06 5.17
CA VAL A 77 -4.88 -0.40 6.31
C VAL A 77 -5.30 0.38 7.55
N ASN A 78 -5.48 1.70 7.45
CA ASN A 78 -5.91 2.53 8.58
C ASN A 78 -7.25 2.07 9.15
N LYS A 79 -8.23 1.79 8.29
CA LYS A 79 -9.54 1.29 8.73
C LYS A 79 -9.44 -0.06 9.44
N THR A 80 -8.60 -0.97 8.92
CA THR A 80 -8.38 -2.29 9.53
C THR A 80 -7.71 -2.18 10.88
N VAL A 81 -6.67 -1.34 11.00
CA VAL A 81 -5.96 -1.08 12.26
C VAL A 81 -6.89 -0.43 13.28
N SER A 82 -7.65 0.61 12.90
CA SER A 82 -8.62 1.25 13.82
C SER A 82 -9.64 0.26 14.35
N LYS A 83 -10.19 -0.60 13.48
CA LYS A 83 -11.14 -1.62 13.89
C LYS A 83 -10.52 -2.65 14.85
N ALA A 84 -9.29 -3.07 14.60
CA ALA A 84 -8.58 -3.99 15.49
C ALA A 84 -8.33 -3.38 16.88
N ILE A 85 -8.03 -2.07 16.95
CA ILE A 85 -7.88 -1.34 18.22
C ILE A 85 -9.22 -1.28 18.96
N GLU A 86 -10.31 -0.93 18.28
CA GLU A 86 -11.66 -0.87 18.88
C GLU A 86 -12.08 -2.24 19.44
N ASP A 87 -11.88 -3.32 18.67
CA ASP A 87 -12.17 -4.69 19.11
C ASP A 87 -11.35 -5.08 20.35
N LYS A 88 -10.07 -4.70 20.36
CA LYS A 88 -9.18 -4.92 21.50
C LYS A 88 -9.66 -4.19 22.76
N GLU A 89 -9.99 -2.92 22.64
CA GLU A 89 -10.52 -2.10 23.72
C GLU A 89 -11.84 -2.66 24.25
N LEU A 90 -12.72 -3.12 23.35
CA LEU A 90 -13.98 -3.74 23.72
C LEU A 90 -13.76 -5.00 24.57
N VAL A 91 -12.85 -5.90 24.15
CA VAL A 91 -12.52 -7.11 24.93
C VAL A 91 -12.01 -6.74 26.31
N LEU A 92 -11.03 -5.83 26.39
CA LEU A 92 -10.43 -5.41 27.64
C LEU A 92 -11.44 -4.74 28.58
N SER A 93 -12.31 -3.87 28.06
CA SER A 93 -13.33 -3.19 28.86
C SER A 93 -14.35 -4.18 29.46
N LYS A 94 -14.80 -5.15 28.65
CA LYS A 94 -15.74 -6.18 29.11
C LYS A 94 -15.10 -7.12 30.14
N LEU A 95 -13.84 -7.52 29.94
CA LEU A 95 -13.12 -8.32 30.91
C LEU A 95 -12.94 -7.58 32.24
N ARG A 96 -12.61 -6.28 32.23
CA ARG A 96 -12.51 -5.46 33.44
C ARG A 96 -13.85 -5.38 34.19
N ALA A 97 -14.95 -5.16 33.46
CA ALA A 97 -16.28 -5.10 34.07
C ALA A 97 -16.68 -6.45 34.71
N ILE A 98 -16.27 -7.57 34.15
CA ILE A 98 -16.49 -8.91 34.76
C ILE A 98 -15.64 -9.09 36.00
N ILE A 99 -14.37 -8.69 35.97
CA ILE A 99 -13.46 -8.80 37.14
C ILE A 99 -13.94 -7.92 38.29
N ASN A 100 -14.49 -6.74 37.99
CA ASN A 100 -15.03 -5.82 39.00
C ASN A 100 -16.45 -6.20 39.47
N GLU A 101 -16.99 -7.35 39.03
CA GLU A 101 -18.35 -7.82 39.38
C GLU A 101 -19.47 -6.83 38.95
N GLU A 102 -19.15 -5.87 38.04
CA GLU A 102 -20.12 -4.89 37.54
C GLU A 102 -21.18 -5.51 36.65
N ILE A 103 -20.83 -6.62 35.97
CA ILE A 103 -21.73 -7.36 35.10
C ILE A 103 -21.62 -8.87 35.29
N THR A 104 -22.76 -9.56 35.29
CA THR A 104 -22.82 -11.01 35.24
C THR A 104 -23.08 -11.44 33.82
N VAL A 105 -22.24 -12.28 33.27
CA VAL A 105 -22.31 -12.73 31.89
C VAL A 105 -22.50 -14.23 31.79
N LYS A 106 -23.18 -14.67 30.72
CA LYS A 106 -23.29 -16.08 30.38
C LYS A 106 -21.97 -16.62 29.84
N SER A 107 -21.71 -17.92 30.01
CA SER A 107 -20.50 -18.57 29.52
C SER A 107 -20.26 -18.41 28.02
N GLU A 108 -21.33 -18.30 27.21
CA GLU A 108 -21.22 -18.06 25.78
C GLU A 108 -20.58 -16.70 25.47
N VAL A 109 -20.88 -15.66 26.26
CA VAL A 109 -20.31 -14.32 26.11
C VAL A 109 -18.82 -14.35 26.47
N ILE A 110 -18.45 -15.04 27.53
CA ILE A 110 -17.03 -15.22 27.93
C ILE A 110 -16.26 -15.91 26.81
N ARG A 111 -16.82 -16.98 26.25
CA ARG A 111 -16.21 -17.71 25.14
C ARG A 111 -16.08 -16.85 23.88
N SER A 112 -17.06 -16.00 23.60
CA SER A 112 -17.00 -15.06 22.46
C SER A 112 -15.91 -14.01 22.66
N LEU A 113 -15.76 -13.48 23.88
CA LEU A 113 -14.67 -12.54 24.21
C LEU A 113 -13.30 -13.22 24.12
N GLU A 114 -13.18 -14.46 24.56
CA GLU A 114 -11.95 -15.24 24.41
C GLU A 114 -11.58 -15.44 22.93
N LEU A 115 -12.54 -15.83 22.10
CA LEU A 115 -12.32 -15.99 20.66
C LEU A 115 -11.92 -14.67 20.00
N LEU A 116 -12.60 -13.58 20.33
CA LEU A 116 -12.27 -12.26 19.80
C LEU A 116 -10.87 -11.82 20.25
N GLY A 117 -10.52 -12.05 21.54
CA GLY A 117 -9.20 -11.76 22.06
C GLY A 117 -8.09 -12.59 21.37
N LYS A 118 -8.36 -13.85 21.06
CA LYS A 118 -7.44 -14.70 20.29
C LYS A 118 -7.23 -14.17 18.87
N THR A 119 -8.28 -13.71 18.18
CA THR A 119 -8.16 -13.14 16.84
C THR A 119 -7.35 -11.85 16.82
N GLN A 120 -7.31 -11.11 17.94
CA GLN A 120 -6.55 -9.88 18.11
C GLN A 120 -5.17 -10.13 18.77
N ALA A 121 -4.76 -11.39 18.89
CA ALA A 121 -3.50 -11.80 19.55
C ALA A 121 -3.33 -11.27 21.00
N LEU A 122 -4.44 -11.00 21.71
CA LEU A 122 -4.41 -10.50 23.09
C LEU A 122 -3.90 -11.54 24.09
N PHE A 123 -4.10 -12.82 23.77
CA PHE A 123 -3.74 -13.97 24.61
C PHE A 123 -2.65 -14.84 23.95
N SER A 124 -2.00 -14.34 22.91
CA SER A 124 -0.79 -14.99 22.43
C SER A 124 0.28 -14.77 23.48
N ASP A 125 0.76 -15.84 24.10
CA ASP A 125 2.02 -15.81 24.82
C ASP A 125 3.05 -15.26 23.84
N SER A 126 3.52 -14.05 24.08
CA SER A 126 4.51 -13.42 23.24
C SER A 126 5.84 -14.15 23.41
N LEU A 127 6.01 -15.23 22.65
CA LEU A 127 7.34 -15.79 22.36
C LEU A 127 8.23 -14.78 21.61
N VAL A 128 7.69 -13.61 21.28
CA VAL A 128 8.38 -12.48 20.63
C VAL A 128 9.44 -11.84 21.52
N THR A 129 9.41 -12.05 22.86
CA THR A 129 10.40 -11.46 23.76
C THR A 129 11.77 -12.14 23.76
N LYS A 130 11.91 -13.34 23.17
CA LYS A 130 13.22 -14.01 23.06
C LYS A 130 13.97 -13.74 21.75
N GLU A 131 13.27 -13.34 20.69
CA GLU A 131 13.92 -12.97 19.42
C GLU A 131 14.23 -11.46 19.35
N ALA A 132 13.55 -10.62 20.14
CA ALA A 132 13.80 -9.17 20.16
C ALA A 132 15.12 -8.79 20.87
N ASP A 133 15.58 -9.57 21.85
CA ASP A 133 16.82 -9.26 22.58
C ASP A 133 18.10 -9.68 21.82
N SER A 134 17.99 -10.66 20.90
CA SER A 134 19.12 -11.03 20.05
C SER A 134 19.17 -10.24 18.73
N SER A 135 18.11 -9.54 18.37
CA SER A 135 18.00 -8.86 17.06
C SER A 135 18.36 -7.37 17.10
N SER A 136 18.40 -6.71 18.26
CA SER A 136 18.69 -5.28 18.30
C SER A 136 20.16 -4.99 17.97
N ASP A 137 21.08 -5.82 18.46
CA ASP A 137 22.52 -5.70 18.16
C ASP A 137 22.83 -6.16 16.71
N ASP A 138 22.10 -7.19 16.23
CA ASP A 138 22.19 -7.64 14.84
C ASP A 138 21.64 -6.62 13.86
N ILE A 139 20.52 -5.97 14.19
CA ILE A 139 19.94 -4.90 13.35
C ILE A 139 20.84 -3.66 13.36
N ALA A 140 21.39 -3.29 14.51
CA ALA A 140 22.36 -2.18 14.62
C ALA A 140 23.62 -2.49 13.81
N GLY A 141 24.11 -3.73 13.85
CA GLY A 141 25.22 -4.20 13.03
C GLY A 141 24.94 -4.15 11.52
N GLN A 142 23.76 -4.58 11.09
CA GLN A 142 23.34 -4.50 9.69
C GLN A 142 23.17 -3.05 9.20
N ILE A 143 22.60 -2.18 10.02
CA ILE A 143 22.47 -0.74 9.70
C ILE A 143 23.83 -0.10 9.54
N ASN A 144 24.79 -0.38 10.45
CA ASN A 144 26.14 0.14 10.35
C ASN A 144 26.88 -0.37 9.11
N ALA A 145 26.73 -1.66 8.77
CA ALA A 145 27.31 -2.25 7.56
C ALA A 145 26.75 -1.60 6.28
N ILE A 146 25.47 -1.29 6.23
CA ILE A 146 24.82 -0.61 5.10
C ILE A 146 25.31 0.85 5.02
N LEU A 147 25.45 1.54 6.16
CA LEU A 147 25.97 2.91 6.20
C LEU A 147 27.44 2.99 5.76
N GLU A 148 28.25 2.02 6.13
CA GLU A 148 29.64 1.92 5.65
C GLU A 148 29.70 1.65 4.15
N GLN A 149 28.78 0.85 3.63
CA GLN A 149 28.68 0.56 2.20
C GLN A 149 28.24 1.78 1.37
N ILE A 150 27.34 2.60 1.92
CA ILE A 150 26.88 3.86 1.31
C ILE A 150 27.98 4.92 1.35
N ASN A 151 28.78 4.97 2.43
CA ASN A 151 29.88 5.92 2.60
C ASN A 151 31.17 5.50 1.89
N ARG A 152 31.23 4.31 1.31
CA ARG A 152 32.33 3.90 0.44
C ARG A 152 32.16 4.62 -0.89
N ASP A 153 32.96 5.65 -1.11
CA ASP A 153 32.96 6.46 -2.32
C ASP A 153 33.26 5.55 -3.54
N PRO A 154 32.39 5.48 -4.55
CA PRO A 154 32.62 4.65 -5.74
C PRO A 154 33.78 5.16 -6.61
N ALA A 155 34.43 6.26 -6.23
CA ALA A 155 35.56 6.83 -6.95
C ALA A 155 36.92 6.18 -6.61
N ALA A 156 37.02 5.34 -5.59
CA ALA A 156 38.31 4.70 -5.21
C ALA A 156 38.66 3.46 -6.02
N ASP A 157 37.69 2.82 -6.71
CA ASP A 157 37.92 1.61 -7.49
C ASP A 157 38.19 1.84 -9.00
N ALA A 158 38.31 3.12 -9.42
CA ALA A 158 38.48 3.48 -10.83
C ALA A 158 39.96 3.73 -11.26
N GLU A 159 40.95 3.64 -10.35
CA GLU A 159 42.36 3.91 -10.67
C GLU A 159 43.28 2.69 -10.77
N ALA A 160 42.75 1.48 -10.93
CA ALA A 160 43.56 0.31 -11.31
C ALA A 160 43.37 0.02 -12.80
N GLY A 161 43.90 0.89 -13.66
CA GLY A 161 44.05 0.64 -15.08
C GLY A 161 45.10 -0.47 -15.28
N PRO A 162 44.95 -1.38 -16.29
CA PRO A 162 45.92 -2.40 -16.58
C PRO A 162 47.25 -1.77 -17.09
N ASP A 163 48.34 -2.12 -16.43
CA ASP A 163 49.69 -1.82 -16.83
C ASP A 163 49.97 -2.56 -18.14
N ASP A 164 49.96 -1.83 -19.27
CA ASP A 164 50.38 -2.36 -20.57
C ASP A 164 51.91 -2.53 -20.57
N GLY A 165 52.38 -3.67 -20.08
CA GLY A 165 53.77 -4.11 -20.26
C GLY A 165 54.12 -4.25 -21.72
N LEU A 166 54.75 -3.24 -22.30
CA LEU A 166 55.50 -3.29 -23.54
C LEU A 166 56.63 -4.32 -23.42
N ILE A 167 56.53 -5.40 -24.17
CA ILE A 167 57.63 -6.31 -24.39
C ILE A 167 58.33 -5.92 -25.69
N HIS A 168 59.62 -5.63 -25.59
CA HIS A 168 60.55 -5.60 -26.72
C HIS A 168 60.86 -6.99 -27.23
#